data_29a483ec96a9417ae38e327f7799f503
#
_entry.id   29a483ec96a9417ae38e327f7799f503
#
_cell.length_a   1.000
_cell.length_b   1.000
_cell.length_c   1.000
_cell.angle_alpha   90.00
_cell.angle_beta   90.00
_cell.angle_gamma   90.00
#
_symmetry.space_group_name_H-M   'P 1'
#
loop_
_entity.id
_entity.type
_entity.pdbx_description
1 polymer ?
#
loop_
_entity_poly.entity_id
_entity_poly.type
_entity_poly.pdbx_seq_one_letter_code
_entity_poly.pdbx_strand_id
1 'polypeptide(L)'
;MLPSLTADMLRRRPPRRAVLGGAGALLIAVSLLLGTRGPAQPANADAATLASTLAPGTWALSIPTSWFVAPIVGLRPGDHLDVLALRPGERATATVVAFDLLVVSADERAVVVGTGADDVTALGVARASGLLLLPLLRSAR
;
A
#
# COMPACT_ATOMS: atom_id res chain seq x y z
N MET A 1 -49.54 31.58 -51.40
CA MET A 1 -48.28 31.88 -50.72
C MET A 1 -48.49 31.55 -49.22
N LEU A 2 -48.06 30.38 -48.77
CA LEU A 2 -48.12 29.92 -47.36
C LEU A 2 -46.70 29.91 -46.82
N PRO A 3 -46.41 30.53 -45.67
CA PRO A 3 -45.09 30.44 -45.04
C PRO A 3 -44.94 29.09 -44.34
N SER A 4 -43.90 28.38 -44.66
CA SER A 4 -43.46 27.16 -44.02
C SER A 4 -42.97 27.45 -42.61
N LEU A 5 -43.69 26.96 -41.60
CA LEU A 5 -43.25 26.92 -40.21
C LEU A 5 -42.22 25.81 -40.07
N THR A 6 -40.98 26.17 -40.02
CA THR A 6 -39.86 25.27 -39.69
C THR A 6 -39.92 24.84 -38.24
N ALA A 7 -40.15 23.55 -38.04
CA ALA A 7 -40.06 22.87 -36.75
C ALA A 7 -38.57 22.78 -36.32
N ASP A 8 -38.11 23.81 -35.60
CA ASP A 8 -36.75 23.84 -35.07
C ASP A 8 -36.74 24.05 -33.52
N MET A 9 -37.65 23.38 -32.85
CA MET A 9 -37.79 23.52 -31.40
C MET A 9 -37.77 22.20 -30.60
N LEU A 10 -36.98 21.21 -31.02
CA LEU A 10 -36.90 19.98 -30.23
C LEU A 10 -35.50 19.35 -30.30
N ARG A 11 -34.46 20.10 -30.00
CA ARG A 11 -33.12 19.52 -29.70
C ARG A 11 -32.34 20.29 -28.66
N ARG A 12 -32.93 20.64 -27.55
CA ARG A 12 -32.12 20.96 -26.37
C ARG A 12 -31.72 19.65 -25.70
N ARG A 13 -30.57 19.12 -26.10
CA ARG A 13 -29.90 18.06 -25.35
C ARG A 13 -29.50 18.63 -23.99
N PRO A 14 -29.88 18.00 -22.89
CA PRO A 14 -29.41 18.45 -21.55
C PRO A 14 -27.89 18.40 -21.53
N PRO A 15 -27.22 19.38 -20.91
CA PRO A 15 -25.77 19.40 -20.85
C PRO A 15 -25.28 18.15 -20.08
N ARG A 16 -24.52 17.31 -20.76
CA ARG A 16 -23.94 16.07 -20.21
C ARG A 16 -23.18 16.26 -18.89
N ARG A 17 -22.86 17.50 -18.57
CA ARG A 17 -22.15 17.86 -17.30
C ARG A 17 -23.02 17.79 -16.06
N ALA A 18 -24.34 17.97 -16.19
CA ALA A 18 -25.25 17.91 -15.03
C ALA A 18 -25.53 16.48 -14.55
N VAL A 19 -25.43 15.47 -15.45
CA VAL A 19 -25.66 14.07 -15.10
C VAL A 19 -24.43 13.46 -14.38
N LEU A 20 -23.21 13.90 -14.73
CA LEU A 20 -21.98 13.44 -14.10
C LEU A 20 -21.81 13.96 -12.65
N GLY A 21 -22.31 15.17 -12.36
CA GLY A 21 -22.24 15.73 -11.01
C GLY A 21 -23.14 15.00 -9.99
N GLY A 22 -24.33 14.55 -10.44
CA GLY A 22 -25.26 13.82 -9.58
C GLY A 22 -24.80 12.41 -9.19
N ALA A 23 -24.20 11.68 -10.14
CA ALA A 23 -23.70 10.33 -9.89
C ALA A 23 -22.48 10.31 -8.96
N GLY A 24 -21.61 11.32 -9.08
CA GLY A 24 -20.42 11.43 -8.21
C GLY A 24 -20.79 11.73 -6.75
N ALA A 25 -21.74 12.62 -6.52
CA ALA A 25 -22.20 12.95 -5.18
C ALA A 25 -22.90 11.78 -4.48
N LEU A 26 -23.64 10.96 -5.23
CA LEU A 26 -24.32 9.78 -4.70
C LEU A 26 -23.34 8.67 -4.31
N LEU A 27 -22.26 8.46 -5.09
CA LEU A 27 -21.22 7.49 -4.78
C LEU A 27 -20.42 7.89 -3.53
N ILE A 28 -20.12 9.16 -3.34
CA ILE A 28 -19.42 9.67 -2.15
C ILE A 28 -20.31 9.51 -0.91
N ALA A 29 -21.61 9.81 -1.01
CA ALA A 29 -22.56 9.65 0.10
C ALA A 29 -22.74 8.18 0.50
N VAL A 30 -22.80 7.25 -0.46
CA VAL A 30 -22.89 5.80 -0.19
C VAL A 30 -21.59 5.28 0.42
N SER A 31 -20.42 5.75 -0.02
CA SER A 31 -19.14 5.38 0.56
C SER A 31 -19.01 5.85 2.01
N LEU A 32 -19.48 7.04 2.33
CA LEU A 32 -19.50 7.56 3.71
C LEU A 32 -20.46 6.79 4.61
N LEU A 33 -21.63 6.37 4.10
CA LEU A 33 -22.60 5.58 4.89
C LEU A 33 -22.15 4.12 5.10
N LEU A 34 -21.46 3.52 4.14
CA LEU A 34 -20.91 2.17 4.27
C LEU A 34 -19.62 2.14 5.08
N GLY A 35 -18.84 3.24 5.08
CA GLY A 35 -17.61 3.37 5.87
C GLY A 35 -17.84 3.51 7.38
N THR A 36 -19.09 3.85 7.82
CA THR A 36 -19.39 4.04 9.24
C THR A 36 -19.93 2.80 9.94
N ARG A 37 -20.08 1.66 9.24
CA ARG A 37 -20.65 0.42 9.79
C ARG A 37 -19.72 -0.79 9.71
N GLY A 38 -18.43 -0.60 9.54
CA GLY A 38 -17.47 -1.65 9.86
C GLY A 38 -17.51 -1.90 11.38
N PRO A 39 -17.52 -3.17 11.86
CA PRO A 39 -17.30 -3.43 13.27
C PRO A 39 -16.03 -2.68 13.67
N ALA A 40 -16.13 -1.87 14.73
CA ALA A 40 -14.96 -1.19 15.28
C ALA A 40 -13.93 -2.27 15.59
N GLN A 41 -12.98 -2.43 14.71
CA GLN A 41 -11.85 -3.32 14.92
C GLN A 41 -11.13 -2.75 16.13
N PRO A 42 -10.84 -3.54 17.15
CA PRO A 42 -10.09 -3.07 18.33
C PRO A 42 -8.64 -2.81 17.90
N ALA A 43 -8.45 -1.75 17.10
CA ALA A 43 -7.15 -1.38 16.53
C ALA A 43 -6.17 -0.82 17.58
N ASN A 44 -6.63 -0.55 18.79
CA ASN A 44 -5.82 0.21 19.73
C ASN A 44 -4.99 -0.65 20.71
N ALA A 45 -5.37 -1.89 20.98
CA ALA A 45 -4.63 -2.73 21.91
C ALA A 45 -3.33 -3.26 21.27
N ASP A 46 -3.43 -3.75 20.01
CA ASP A 46 -2.27 -4.31 19.29
C ASP A 46 -1.30 -3.21 18.84
N ALA A 47 -1.80 -2.05 18.43
CA ALA A 47 -0.95 -0.92 18.05
C ALA A 47 -0.17 -0.34 19.22
N ALA A 48 -0.77 -0.27 20.41
CA ALA A 48 -0.06 0.14 21.62
C ALA A 48 1.02 -0.88 22.01
N THR A 49 0.74 -2.16 21.83
CA THR A 49 1.70 -3.24 22.11
C THR A 49 2.86 -3.22 21.12
N LEU A 50 2.61 -3.02 19.82
CA LEU A 50 3.67 -2.90 18.83
C LEU A 50 4.58 -1.70 19.09
N ALA A 51 4.00 -0.53 19.38
CA ALA A 51 4.78 0.67 19.65
C ALA A 51 5.69 0.50 20.90
N SER A 52 5.27 -0.28 21.88
CA SER A 52 6.06 -0.55 23.08
C SER A 52 7.24 -1.52 22.86
N THR A 53 7.21 -2.29 21.78
CA THR A 53 8.28 -3.23 21.41
C THR A 53 9.36 -2.59 20.52
N LEU A 54 9.08 -1.41 19.97
CA LEU A 54 10.02 -0.71 19.11
C LEU A 54 11.07 0.06 19.91
N ALA A 55 12.31 0.08 19.43
CA ALA A 55 13.34 0.94 19.97
C ALA A 55 12.99 2.44 19.73
N PRO A 56 13.38 3.34 20.63
CA PRO A 56 13.16 4.77 20.42
C PRO A 56 13.73 5.25 19.08
N GLY A 57 12.93 6.02 18.33
CA GLY A 57 13.33 6.56 17.02
C GLY A 57 13.21 5.57 15.87
N THR A 58 12.66 4.38 16.07
CA THR A 58 12.36 3.43 14.99
C THR A 58 10.88 3.45 14.62
N TRP A 59 10.59 2.96 13.42
CA TRP A 59 9.26 2.87 12.83
C TRP A 59 8.86 1.40 12.67
N ALA A 60 7.59 1.10 12.87
CA ALA A 60 7.04 -0.19 12.44
C ALA A 60 6.62 -0.08 10.97
N LEU A 61 7.29 -0.79 10.09
CA LEU A 61 6.95 -0.88 8.68
C LEU A 61 6.31 -2.23 8.38
N SER A 62 5.08 -2.23 7.86
CA SER A 62 4.43 -3.44 7.38
C SER A 62 4.75 -3.62 5.89
N ILE A 63 5.44 -4.71 5.58
CA ILE A 63 5.84 -5.08 4.22
C ILE A 63 4.96 -6.25 3.77
N PRO A 64 4.08 -6.08 2.76
CA PRO A 64 3.31 -7.18 2.23
C PRO A 64 4.21 -8.29 1.68
N THR A 65 3.92 -9.56 1.97
CA THR A 65 4.70 -10.70 1.49
C THR A 65 4.74 -10.77 -0.03
N SER A 66 3.70 -10.25 -0.70
CA SER A 66 3.62 -10.12 -2.16
C SER A 66 4.66 -9.17 -2.79
N TRP A 67 5.36 -8.37 -1.99
CA TRP A 67 6.47 -7.54 -2.48
C TRP A 67 7.74 -8.33 -2.68
N PHE A 68 7.87 -9.47 -2.03
CA PHE A 68 9.05 -10.32 -2.11
C PHE A 68 8.98 -11.30 -3.28
N VAL A 69 10.11 -11.53 -3.94
CA VAL A 69 10.22 -12.49 -5.05
C VAL A 69 10.31 -13.93 -4.56
N ALA A 70 10.61 -14.13 -3.29
CA ALA A 70 10.70 -15.44 -2.68
C ALA A 70 9.91 -15.45 -1.37
N PRO A 71 9.21 -16.56 -1.04
CA PRO A 71 8.53 -16.71 0.23
C PRO A 71 9.56 -16.77 1.37
N ILE A 72 9.26 -16.10 2.47
CA ILE A 72 10.05 -16.23 3.68
C ILE A 72 9.37 -17.26 4.57
N VAL A 73 10.00 -18.41 4.72
CA VAL A 73 9.48 -19.51 5.52
C VAL A 73 10.13 -19.48 6.91
N GLY A 74 9.31 -19.60 7.95
CA GLY A 74 9.78 -19.76 9.33
C GLY A 74 10.27 -18.50 10.02
N LEU A 75 9.96 -17.32 9.46
CA LEU A 75 10.27 -16.02 10.07
C LEU A 75 9.55 -15.85 11.41
N ARG A 76 10.26 -15.42 12.44
CA ARG A 76 9.75 -15.26 13.80
C ARG A 76 10.03 -13.85 14.32
N PRO A 77 9.23 -13.35 15.26
CA PRO A 77 9.57 -12.15 15.99
C PRO A 77 10.96 -12.29 16.65
N GLY A 78 11.79 -11.28 16.52
CA GLY A 78 13.18 -11.27 16.97
C GLY A 78 14.21 -11.69 15.92
N ASP A 79 13.80 -12.23 14.78
CA ASP A 79 14.70 -12.49 13.65
C ASP A 79 15.15 -11.17 13.02
N HIS A 80 16.27 -11.23 12.31
CA HIS A 80 16.81 -10.10 11.56
C HIS A 80 16.76 -10.37 10.06
N LEU A 81 16.35 -9.37 9.30
CA LEU A 81 16.09 -9.46 7.88
C LEU A 81 16.89 -8.40 7.12
N ASP A 82 17.61 -8.81 6.08
CA ASP A 82 18.16 -7.90 5.08
C ASP A 82 17.28 -7.93 3.84
N VAL A 83 17.15 -6.80 3.14
CA VAL A 83 16.38 -6.73 1.88
C VAL A 83 17.26 -6.23 0.75
N LEU A 84 17.35 -7.03 -0.31
CA LEU A 84 18.00 -6.65 -1.55
C LEU A 84 16.96 -6.22 -2.58
N ALA A 85 17.25 -5.15 -3.30
CA ALA A 85 16.53 -4.79 -4.52
C ALA A 85 17.23 -5.41 -5.73
N LEU A 86 16.48 -6.15 -6.52
CA LEU A 86 16.95 -6.81 -7.73
C LEU A 86 16.40 -6.08 -8.94
N ARG A 87 17.28 -5.73 -9.86
CA ARG A 87 16.90 -5.25 -11.19
C ARG A 87 17.09 -6.40 -12.18
N PRO A 88 15.99 -6.95 -12.74
CA PRO A 88 16.10 -7.97 -13.80
C PRO A 88 16.56 -7.33 -15.11
N GLY A 89 17.22 -8.10 -15.98
CA GLY A 89 17.66 -7.68 -17.30
C GLY A 89 18.93 -8.39 -17.73
N GLU A 90 19.48 -8.02 -18.88
CA GLU A 90 20.72 -8.62 -19.41
C GLU A 90 21.91 -8.47 -18.45
N ARG A 91 21.91 -7.38 -17.67
CA ARG A 91 22.85 -7.18 -16.57
C ARG A 91 22.07 -7.04 -15.28
N ALA A 92 21.69 -8.21 -14.73
CA ALA A 92 21.03 -8.26 -13.44
C ALA A 92 21.93 -7.64 -12.36
N THR A 93 21.36 -6.77 -11.54
CA THR A 93 22.05 -6.15 -10.41
C THR A 93 21.28 -6.36 -9.14
N ALA A 94 21.98 -6.56 -8.04
CA ALA A 94 21.43 -6.64 -6.70
C ALA A 94 22.07 -5.56 -5.82
N THR A 95 21.26 -4.84 -5.07
CA THR A 95 21.72 -3.80 -4.14
C THR A 95 21.02 -3.98 -2.82
N VAL A 96 21.73 -3.93 -1.72
CA VAL A 96 21.11 -3.93 -0.38
C VAL A 96 20.39 -2.59 -0.20
N VAL A 97 19.09 -2.64 0.11
CA VAL A 97 18.24 -1.46 0.31
C VAL A 97 17.82 -1.29 1.75
N ALA A 98 17.84 -2.36 2.53
CA ALA A 98 17.65 -2.28 3.97
C ALA A 98 18.44 -3.42 4.63
N PHE A 99 18.97 -3.13 5.80
CA PHE A 99 19.90 -4.00 6.49
C PHE A 99 19.53 -4.09 7.96
N ASP A 100 19.61 -5.32 8.50
CA ASP A 100 19.41 -5.59 9.93
C ASP A 100 18.02 -5.16 10.46
N LEU A 101 16.98 -5.35 9.66
CA LEU A 101 15.61 -5.06 10.07
C LEU A 101 15.16 -6.06 11.13
N LEU A 102 14.75 -5.56 12.29
CA LEU A 102 14.21 -6.41 13.37
C LEU A 102 12.78 -6.83 13.03
N VAL A 103 12.51 -8.11 12.93
CA VAL A 103 11.16 -8.65 12.74
C VAL A 103 10.37 -8.51 14.04
N VAL A 104 9.30 -7.75 14.00
CA VAL A 104 8.37 -7.55 15.13
C VAL A 104 7.23 -8.57 15.08
N SER A 105 6.69 -8.82 13.90
CA SER A 105 5.71 -9.87 13.64
C SER A 105 5.76 -10.31 12.18
N ALA A 106 5.32 -11.55 11.92
CA ALA A 106 5.21 -12.07 10.56
C ALA A 106 4.00 -12.98 10.45
N ASP A 107 3.27 -12.85 9.36
CA ASP A 107 2.18 -13.73 8.97
C ASP A 107 2.25 -14.04 7.46
N GLU A 108 1.25 -14.75 6.95
CA GLU A 108 1.18 -15.12 5.53
C GLU A 108 1.01 -13.91 4.59
N ARG A 109 0.58 -12.76 5.09
CA ARG A 109 0.23 -11.58 4.29
C ARG A 109 1.27 -10.48 4.39
N ALA A 110 1.89 -10.32 5.56
CA ALA A 110 2.81 -9.23 5.83
C ALA A 110 3.88 -9.61 6.86
N VAL A 111 5.00 -8.93 6.74
CA VAL A 111 6.07 -8.90 7.75
C VAL A 111 6.13 -7.50 8.31
N VAL A 112 6.00 -7.36 9.63
CA VAL A 112 6.19 -6.09 10.32
C VAL A 112 7.62 -6.04 10.85
N VAL A 113 8.36 -5.02 10.44
CA VAL A 113 9.75 -4.82 10.85
C VAL A 113 9.93 -3.50 11.56
N GLY A 114 10.82 -3.48 12.56
CA GLY A 114 11.35 -2.25 13.14
C GLY A 114 12.48 -1.72 12.28
N THR A 115 12.41 -0.45 11.88
CA THR A 115 13.35 0.13 10.91
C THR A 115 13.57 1.63 11.12
N GLY A 116 14.66 2.16 10.59
CA GLY A 116 14.94 3.59 10.54
C GLY A 116 14.23 4.31 9.39
N ALA A 117 14.22 5.64 9.42
CA ALA A 117 13.59 6.46 8.38
C ALA A 117 14.24 6.27 7.00
N ASP A 118 15.56 6.06 6.96
CA ASP A 118 16.32 5.88 5.73
C ASP A 118 15.93 4.58 5.02
N ASP A 119 15.77 3.49 5.77
CA ASP A 119 15.35 2.20 5.21
C ASP A 119 13.91 2.25 4.69
N VAL A 120 13.00 2.94 5.41
CA VAL A 120 11.62 3.17 4.94
C VAL A 120 11.64 3.85 3.58
N THR A 121 12.46 4.89 3.45
CA THR A 121 12.60 5.64 2.21
C THR A 121 13.21 4.77 1.11
N ALA A 122 14.29 4.03 1.40
CA ALA A 122 14.97 3.18 0.43
C ALA A 122 14.06 2.06 -0.09
N LEU A 123 13.32 1.38 0.80
CA LEU A 123 12.35 0.34 0.44
C LEU A 123 11.20 0.91 -0.41
N GLY A 124 10.68 2.08 -0.03
CA GLY A 124 9.64 2.78 -0.79
C GLY A 124 10.09 3.16 -2.20
N VAL A 125 11.29 3.73 -2.35
CA VAL A 125 11.87 4.08 -3.64
C VAL A 125 12.15 2.83 -4.48
N ALA A 126 12.72 1.78 -3.90
CA ALA A 126 12.98 0.53 -4.61
C ALA A 126 11.67 -0.05 -5.17
N ARG A 127 10.61 -0.08 -4.36
CA ARG A 127 9.30 -0.56 -4.79
C ARG A 127 8.66 0.31 -5.86
N ALA A 128 8.68 1.63 -5.70
CA ALA A 128 8.16 2.58 -6.68
C ALA A 128 8.91 2.51 -8.02
N SER A 129 10.19 2.15 -8.00
CA SER A 129 11.03 1.94 -9.18
C SER A 129 10.81 0.58 -9.86
N GLY A 130 9.88 -0.24 -9.39
CA GLY A 130 9.58 -1.55 -9.97
C GLY A 130 10.65 -2.61 -9.70
N LEU A 131 11.55 -2.40 -8.74
CA LEU A 131 12.55 -3.38 -8.37
C LEU A 131 11.90 -4.54 -7.61
N LEU A 132 12.45 -5.72 -7.81
CA LEU A 132 12.04 -6.92 -7.09
C LEU A 132 12.75 -6.95 -5.73
N LEU A 133 12.03 -7.26 -4.66
CA LEU A 133 12.62 -7.33 -3.32
C LEU A 133 12.91 -8.78 -2.95
N LEU A 134 14.17 -9.08 -2.63
CA LEU A 134 14.61 -10.38 -2.13
C LEU A 134 14.95 -10.27 -0.64
N PRO A 135 14.17 -10.94 0.22
CA PRO A 135 14.46 -10.98 1.64
C PRO A 135 15.54 -12.02 1.96
N LEU A 136 16.45 -11.70 2.84
CA LEU A 136 17.48 -12.59 3.35
C LEU A 136 17.38 -12.66 4.86
N LEU A 137 17.13 -13.85 5.39
CA LEU A 137 17.13 -14.09 6.83
C LEU A 137 18.57 -14.14 7.32
N ARG A 138 18.87 -13.28 8.31
CA ARG A 138 20.17 -13.29 8.97
C ARG A 138 20.16 -14.27 10.13
N SER A 139 21.18 -15.10 10.21
CA SER A 139 21.38 -15.94 11.37
C SER A 139 21.63 -15.09 12.63
N ALA A 140 20.86 -15.33 13.67
CA ALA A 140 21.20 -14.80 14.99
C ALA A 140 22.55 -15.39 15.45
N ARG A 141 23.49 -14.54 15.79
CA ARG A 141 24.77 -14.96 16.40
C ARG A 141 24.60 -15.07 17.91
#